data_65feaabd37ad8c3a5b0fd2d5597a22e8
#
_entry.id   65feaabd37ad8c3a5b0fd2d5597a22e8
#
_cell.length_a   1.000
_cell.length_b   1.000
_cell.length_c   1.000
_cell.angle_alpha   90.00
_cell.angle_beta   90.00
_cell.angle_gamma   90.00
#
_symmetry.space_group_name_H-M   'P 1'
#
loop_
_entity.id
_entity.type
_entity.pdbx_description
1 polymer ?
#
loop_
_entity_poly.entity_id
_entity_poly.type
_entity_poly.pdbx_seq_one_letter_code
_entity_poly.pdbx_strand_id
1 'polypeptide(L)'
;MRVRSTPAVRALRGALILAAAGLPLMALAPGGGTSPVGPSAAQAATDCTLPDVMPTSDIHAGMTGTGYTVVNGRTVHPFEVDILGVLPDGIAPGLDFIMVSVPEGIAAGYSGSPVYVNGKLVGAVSYGLPSDDSTVGGLTPAGPMLDVLGYPDANASLARAASTPKRVQLTPRLRMAAARASGAPLATVPQTARHLPVALAVSGLDDRGMSRLEGVLARNGIQAVTFRAGSAAVPDTVSSQPLERGSSFAAAASYGDLTYAGIGTTTVACGDRMVAWGHPFEFTGATSLALGAADVVTVVRGQDSYKVANLGELHGVVDQDRLAGLRGIAGVTPDLVPVTATVTNADLERTRTGLTTIASQDYVPFLSAFHLLGDEDTVFDRLGDGGTDLTFTVHGTRADGRPFTLVRHNAYYSNFDATAPTIGEMAGYLNQIISNPFEKVHVDSVDIQSTISQQARPQTITRVLSASSLAPKLKSRSLLPARRGSLVHVRVYLRPQVALGQPQAPEHAIDLTVRVPRRGILGVLTVTGGRPNLGCAFCIGEENGVPYSGLKTFDGLLSRLNAKPRHSDLVAGLRMFPGGLQASAKSSQHAVIVGGKTIRILAQ
;
A
#
# COMPACT_ATOMS: atom_id res chain seq x y z
N MET A 1 49.84 26.45 -28.40
CA MET A 1 49.68 26.12 -29.84
C MET A 1 48.20 26.23 -30.15
N ARG A 2 47.79 27.34 -30.64
CA ARG A 2 46.84 27.70 -31.68
C ARG A 2 46.36 26.47 -32.49
N VAL A 3 45.05 26.26 -32.78
CA VAL A 3 44.25 26.99 -33.77
C VAL A 3 42.76 26.63 -33.55
N ARG A 4 41.90 27.60 -33.45
CA ARG A 4 40.57 27.96 -33.91
C ARG A 4 40.03 27.18 -35.14
N SER A 5 38.69 26.87 -35.17
CA SER A 5 37.71 27.62 -35.93
C SER A 5 36.35 26.94 -35.99
N THR A 6 35.29 27.67 -35.68
CA THR A 6 33.94 27.58 -36.21
C THR A 6 33.92 28.25 -37.61
N PRO A 7 32.87 28.13 -38.49
CA PRO A 7 31.46 28.44 -38.31
C PRO A 7 30.49 27.60 -39.23
N ALA A 8 29.22 27.64 -39.33
CA ALA A 8 28.16 28.58 -39.47
C ALA A 8 26.88 27.90 -40.02
N VAL A 9 25.79 28.26 -39.48
CA VAL A 9 24.40 28.51 -39.97
C VAL A 9 24.15 28.31 -41.47
N ARG A 10 23.04 27.58 -41.80
CA ARG A 10 22.10 28.01 -42.88
C ARG A 10 20.69 27.41 -42.67
N ALA A 11 19.75 28.33 -42.52
CA ALA A 11 18.32 28.14 -42.64
C ALA A 11 17.92 28.04 -44.11
N LEU A 12 16.90 27.25 -44.43
CA LEU A 12 16.11 27.45 -45.68
C LEU A 12 14.62 27.27 -45.34
N ARG A 13 13.89 28.34 -45.66
CA ARG A 13 12.43 28.47 -45.71
C ARG A 13 11.95 28.04 -47.11
N GLY A 14 10.67 27.64 -47.19
CA GLY A 14 9.85 27.61 -48.41
C GLY A 14 9.05 26.30 -48.49
N ALA A 15 7.78 26.22 -48.85
CA ALA A 15 6.73 27.18 -49.15
C ALA A 15 5.41 26.38 -49.18
N LEU A 16 4.31 27.05 -48.86
CA LEU A 16 2.93 26.60 -49.05
C LEU A 16 2.63 26.21 -50.50
N ILE A 17 1.80 25.18 -50.71
CA ILE A 17 0.86 25.12 -51.84
C ILE A 17 -0.50 24.64 -51.32
N LEU A 18 -1.48 25.56 -51.41
CA LEU A 18 -2.92 25.27 -51.36
C LEU A 18 -3.34 24.66 -52.69
N ALA A 19 -4.20 23.66 -52.67
CA ALA A 19 -5.10 23.35 -53.76
C ALA A 19 -6.48 22.98 -53.20
N ALA A 20 -7.43 23.86 -53.47
CA ALA A 20 -8.87 23.65 -53.26
C ALA A 20 -9.49 23.10 -54.53
N ALA A 21 -10.50 22.26 -54.41
CA ALA A 21 -11.63 21.94 -55.27
C ALA A 21 -12.07 20.50 -55.01
N GLY A 22 -13.28 20.13 -54.80
CA GLY A 22 -14.58 20.63 -55.11
C GLY A 22 -15.59 19.60 -54.60
N LEU A 23 -16.68 20.06 -54.05
CA LEU A 23 -17.88 19.27 -53.70
C LEU A 23 -18.67 18.90 -54.93
N PRO A 24 -19.42 17.80 -54.93
CA PRO A 24 -20.80 17.87 -55.36
C PRO A 24 -21.80 17.47 -54.26
N LEU A 25 -22.82 18.29 -54.13
CA LEU A 25 -24.10 18.02 -53.50
C LEU A 25 -24.82 16.87 -54.22
N MET A 26 -25.33 15.86 -53.49
CA MET A 26 -26.46 15.06 -53.95
C MET A 26 -27.34 14.61 -52.78
N ALA A 27 -28.54 15.13 -52.83
CA ALA A 27 -29.88 14.64 -52.52
C ALA A 27 -30.10 13.67 -51.35
N LEU A 28 -30.95 14.15 -50.41
CA LEU A 28 -31.71 13.32 -49.44
C LEU A 28 -32.67 12.37 -50.16
N ALA A 29 -32.69 11.13 -49.68
CA ALA A 29 -33.87 10.24 -49.72
C ALA A 29 -34.01 9.57 -48.37
N PRO A 30 -35.23 9.45 -47.80
CA PRO A 30 -35.47 8.80 -46.51
C PRO A 30 -35.67 7.31 -46.73
N GLY A 31 -34.73 6.52 -46.21
CA GLY A 31 -34.84 5.07 -46.19
C GLY A 31 -34.48 4.56 -44.77
N GLY A 32 -35.50 4.16 -43.98
CA GLY A 32 -35.32 3.45 -42.73
C GLY A 32 -34.59 2.12 -42.97
N GLY A 33 -33.36 2.09 -42.57
CA GLY A 33 -32.53 0.87 -42.48
C GLY A 33 -32.11 0.67 -41.04
N THR A 34 -32.76 -0.26 -40.37
CA THR A 34 -32.27 -0.85 -39.13
C THR A 34 -30.90 -1.48 -39.42
N SER A 35 -29.82 -0.83 -38.97
CA SER A 35 -28.50 -1.47 -38.95
C SER A 35 -28.61 -2.72 -38.06
N PRO A 36 -28.24 -3.88 -38.56
CA PRO A 36 -28.08 -5.02 -37.67
C PRO A 36 -26.97 -4.66 -36.69
N VAL A 37 -27.29 -4.58 -35.40
CA VAL A 37 -26.33 -4.68 -34.32
C VAL A 37 -25.68 -6.05 -34.56
N GLY A 38 -24.44 -6.04 -35.06
CA GLY A 38 -23.64 -7.23 -35.16
C GLY A 38 -23.57 -7.87 -33.77
N PRO A 39 -23.60 -9.20 -33.70
CA PRO A 39 -23.44 -9.86 -32.41
C PRO A 39 -22.14 -9.34 -31.80
N SER A 40 -22.23 -8.66 -30.65
CA SER A 40 -21.13 -8.53 -29.72
C SER A 40 -20.48 -9.91 -29.69
N ALA A 41 -19.17 -9.97 -29.94
CA ALA A 41 -18.44 -11.21 -29.81
C ALA A 41 -18.69 -11.72 -28.39
N ALA A 42 -19.68 -12.60 -28.24
CA ALA A 42 -19.78 -13.49 -27.12
C ALA A 42 -18.47 -14.27 -27.19
N GLN A 43 -17.53 -13.91 -26.32
CA GLN A 43 -16.34 -14.68 -26.08
C GLN A 43 -16.80 -16.12 -25.91
N ALA A 44 -16.34 -16.99 -26.80
CA ALA A 44 -16.58 -18.40 -26.70
C ALA A 44 -16.15 -18.82 -25.30
N ALA A 45 -17.11 -19.16 -24.45
CA ALA A 45 -16.80 -19.83 -23.20
C ALA A 45 -16.06 -21.09 -23.64
N THR A 46 -14.77 -21.15 -23.44
CA THR A 46 -13.98 -22.35 -23.62
C THR A 46 -14.65 -23.40 -22.75
N ASP A 47 -15.06 -24.50 -23.33
CA ASP A 47 -15.70 -25.62 -22.62
C ASP A 47 -14.85 -25.99 -21.40
N CYS A 48 -15.32 -25.59 -20.23
CA CYS A 48 -14.65 -25.87 -18.97
C CYS A 48 -15.31 -27.09 -18.33
N THR A 49 -14.58 -28.18 -18.22
CA THR A 49 -14.98 -29.33 -17.41
C THR A 49 -14.40 -29.17 -16.02
N LEU A 50 -15.25 -28.78 -15.05
CA LEU A 50 -14.87 -28.78 -13.64
C LEU A 50 -14.55 -30.21 -13.18
N PRO A 51 -13.60 -30.41 -12.26
CA PRO A 51 -13.33 -31.70 -11.69
C PRO A 51 -14.53 -32.21 -10.89
N ASP A 52 -14.73 -33.54 -10.89
CA ASP A 52 -15.67 -34.17 -9.98
C ASP A 52 -15.30 -33.83 -8.52
N VAL A 53 -16.26 -33.36 -7.74
CA VAL A 53 -16.09 -32.99 -6.33
C VAL A 53 -16.54 -34.14 -5.44
N MET A 54 -15.78 -34.44 -4.40
CA MET A 54 -16.21 -35.32 -3.32
C MET A 54 -16.95 -34.48 -2.26
N PRO A 55 -18.26 -34.75 -2.03
CA PRO A 55 -19.01 -34.08 -0.96
C PRO A 55 -18.34 -34.31 0.41
N THR A 56 -18.35 -33.31 1.31
CA THR A 56 -17.73 -33.48 2.64
C THR A 56 -18.37 -34.59 3.47
N SER A 57 -19.63 -34.90 3.23
CA SER A 57 -20.33 -36.06 3.83
C SER A 57 -19.70 -37.42 3.51
N ASP A 58 -19.03 -37.53 2.36
CA ASP A 58 -18.42 -38.79 1.88
C ASP A 58 -16.95 -38.89 2.32
N ILE A 59 -16.42 -37.84 2.90
CA ILE A 59 -15.02 -37.77 3.36
C ILE A 59 -14.91 -38.26 4.81
N HIS A 60 -14.04 -39.26 5.01
CA HIS A 60 -13.83 -39.81 6.36
C HIS A 60 -12.35 -40.13 6.64
N ALA A 61 -12.03 -40.24 7.90
CA ALA A 61 -10.69 -40.58 8.36
C ALA A 61 -10.23 -41.93 7.81
N GLY A 62 -8.96 -42.02 7.43
CA GLY A 62 -8.34 -43.19 6.85
C GLY A 62 -8.39 -43.24 5.31
N MET A 63 -9.04 -42.27 4.65
CA MET A 63 -8.88 -42.11 3.22
C MET A 63 -7.49 -41.55 2.92
N THR A 64 -6.90 -42.02 1.81
CA THR A 64 -5.64 -41.49 1.28
C THR A 64 -5.88 -40.79 -0.06
N GLY A 65 -5.11 -39.77 -0.34
CA GLY A 65 -5.22 -38.97 -1.54
C GLY A 65 -3.87 -38.44 -2.04
N THR A 66 -3.94 -37.74 -3.15
CA THR A 66 -2.78 -37.12 -3.79
C THR A 66 -3.02 -35.62 -3.89
N GLY A 67 -2.12 -34.84 -3.32
CA GLY A 67 -2.04 -33.39 -3.51
C GLY A 67 -1.08 -33.03 -4.65
N TYR A 68 -1.20 -31.81 -5.19
CA TYR A 68 -0.33 -31.32 -6.26
C TYR A 68 0.17 -29.92 -5.95
N THR A 69 1.49 -29.70 -6.10
CA THR A 69 2.13 -28.39 -5.89
C THR A 69 3.44 -28.29 -6.65
N VAL A 70 4.02 -27.10 -6.74
CA VAL A 70 5.37 -26.90 -7.27
C VAL A 70 6.33 -26.72 -6.08
N VAL A 71 7.45 -27.42 -6.10
CA VAL A 71 8.51 -27.32 -5.07
C VAL A 71 9.81 -26.76 -5.63
N ASN A 72 9.97 -26.80 -6.96
CA ASN A 72 11.12 -26.21 -7.68
C ASN A 72 10.71 -25.94 -9.14
N GLY A 73 11.17 -24.84 -9.71
CA GLY A 73 10.83 -24.42 -11.09
C GLY A 73 9.33 -24.16 -11.25
N ARG A 74 8.75 -24.75 -12.30
CA ARG A 74 7.32 -24.68 -12.65
C ARG A 74 6.67 -26.07 -12.71
N THR A 75 7.43 -27.14 -12.50
CA THR A 75 6.92 -28.50 -12.61
C THR A 75 6.04 -28.83 -11.41
N VAL A 76 4.81 -29.26 -11.69
CA VAL A 76 3.88 -29.73 -10.66
C VAL A 76 4.29 -31.12 -10.19
N HIS A 77 4.44 -31.29 -8.89
CA HIS A 77 4.78 -32.55 -8.22
C HIS A 77 3.61 -33.06 -7.39
N PRO A 78 3.33 -34.37 -7.40
CA PRO A 78 2.40 -34.99 -6.47
C PRO A 78 3.01 -35.10 -5.08
N PHE A 79 2.17 -35.10 -4.05
CA PHE A 79 2.52 -35.46 -2.67
C PHE A 79 1.39 -36.25 -2.00
N GLU A 80 1.73 -37.08 -1.02
CA GLU A 80 0.76 -37.93 -0.32
C GLU A 80 -0.03 -37.13 0.72
N VAL A 81 -1.32 -37.49 0.87
CA VAL A 81 -2.22 -36.86 1.85
C VAL A 81 -3.08 -37.93 2.50
N ASP A 82 -3.07 -37.98 3.84
CA ASP A 82 -3.97 -38.82 4.62
C ASP A 82 -5.07 -37.98 5.27
N ILE A 83 -6.33 -38.36 5.09
CA ILE A 83 -7.47 -37.68 5.72
C ILE A 83 -7.57 -38.14 7.19
N LEU A 84 -7.45 -37.18 8.11
CA LEU A 84 -7.56 -37.40 9.56
C LEU A 84 -8.99 -37.25 10.09
N GLY A 85 -9.85 -36.54 9.34
CA GLY A 85 -11.25 -36.35 9.67
C GLY A 85 -11.82 -35.03 9.17
N VAL A 86 -13.14 -34.87 9.30
CA VAL A 86 -13.87 -33.67 8.94
C VAL A 86 -14.45 -33.04 10.20
N LEU A 87 -14.39 -31.71 10.29
CA LEU A 87 -15.07 -30.90 11.29
C LEU A 87 -16.14 -30.05 10.61
N PRO A 88 -17.42 -30.40 10.73
CA PRO A 88 -18.51 -29.59 10.19
C PRO A 88 -18.47 -28.17 10.76
N ASP A 89 -18.74 -27.17 9.91
CA ASP A 89 -18.71 -25.73 10.28
C ASP A 89 -17.37 -25.29 10.90
N GLY A 90 -16.29 -26.04 10.67
CA GLY A 90 -15.01 -25.82 11.36
C GLY A 90 -14.33 -24.51 10.96
N ILE A 91 -14.48 -24.06 9.72
CA ILE A 91 -13.93 -22.80 9.22
C ILE A 91 -14.90 -21.66 9.52
N ALA A 92 -16.18 -21.85 9.16
CA ALA A 92 -17.26 -20.89 9.36
C ALA A 92 -18.61 -21.63 9.24
N PRO A 93 -19.73 -21.04 9.65
CA PRO A 93 -21.05 -21.62 9.39
C PRO A 93 -21.23 -21.96 7.90
N GLY A 94 -21.53 -23.22 7.59
CA GLY A 94 -21.66 -23.74 6.23
C GLY A 94 -20.30 -24.02 5.53
N LEU A 95 -19.18 -23.89 6.23
CA LEU A 95 -17.85 -24.15 5.68
C LEU A 95 -17.06 -25.12 6.59
N ASP A 96 -17.01 -26.36 6.18
CA ASP A 96 -16.35 -27.45 6.89
C ASP A 96 -14.82 -27.29 6.86
N PHE A 97 -14.15 -27.96 7.78
CA PHE A 97 -12.69 -28.09 7.82
C PHE A 97 -12.30 -29.56 7.69
N ILE A 98 -11.44 -29.87 6.70
CA ILE A 98 -10.94 -31.22 6.48
C ILE A 98 -9.51 -31.28 7.02
N MET A 99 -9.28 -32.07 8.06
CA MET A 99 -7.96 -32.23 8.66
C MET A 99 -7.17 -33.33 7.94
N VAL A 100 -5.92 -33.03 7.64
CA VAL A 100 -5.02 -33.92 6.88
C VAL A 100 -3.65 -34.05 7.49
N SER A 101 -2.97 -35.17 7.18
CA SER A 101 -1.54 -35.35 7.31
C SER A 101 -0.90 -35.32 5.93
N VAL A 102 0.24 -34.64 5.84
CA VAL A 102 1.11 -34.57 4.65
C VAL A 102 2.51 -34.96 5.09
N PRO A 103 2.94 -36.21 4.89
CA PRO A 103 4.22 -36.71 5.38
C PRO A 103 5.44 -35.87 4.96
N GLU A 104 5.39 -35.29 3.74
CA GLU A 104 6.43 -34.42 3.22
C GLU A 104 6.42 -33.01 3.86
N GLY A 105 5.42 -32.71 4.68
CA GLY A 105 5.21 -31.41 5.34
C GLY A 105 4.53 -30.36 4.45
N ILE A 106 3.90 -29.40 5.12
CA ILE A 106 3.17 -28.29 4.52
C ILE A 106 4.01 -27.01 4.69
N ALA A 107 3.99 -26.13 3.69
CA ALA A 107 4.73 -24.86 3.72
C ALA A 107 3.82 -23.68 3.33
N ALA A 108 4.12 -22.48 3.78
CA ALA A 108 3.55 -21.26 3.21
C ALA A 108 3.78 -21.24 1.69
N GLY A 109 2.76 -20.90 0.91
CA GLY A 109 2.76 -21.06 -0.55
C GLY A 109 2.19 -22.39 -1.05
N TYR A 110 1.93 -23.40 -0.18
CA TYR A 110 1.12 -24.57 -0.51
C TYR A 110 -0.37 -24.25 -0.49
N SER A 111 -0.77 -23.11 0.06
CA SER A 111 -2.15 -22.62 0.03
C SER A 111 -2.72 -22.71 -1.38
N GLY A 112 -3.81 -23.46 -1.56
CA GLY A 112 -4.43 -23.74 -2.85
C GLY A 112 -4.00 -25.06 -3.52
N SER A 113 -3.01 -25.79 -2.98
CA SER A 113 -2.62 -27.11 -3.53
C SER A 113 -3.82 -28.06 -3.53
N PRO A 114 -4.34 -28.47 -4.72
CA PRO A 114 -5.51 -29.34 -4.82
C PRO A 114 -5.22 -30.74 -4.31
N VAL A 115 -6.18 -31.35 -3.62
CA VAL A 115 -6.11 -32.72 -3.10
C VAL A 115 -7.23 -33.55 -3.67
N TYR A 116 -6.88 -34.71 -4.23
CA TYR A 116 -7.78 -35.66 -4.84
C TYR A 116 -7.80 -36.99 -4.10
N VAL A 117 -8.98 -37.54 -3.90
CA VAL A 117 -9.21 -38.91 -3.41
C VAL A 117 -10.05 -39.64 -4.43
N ASN A 118 -9.60 -40.80 -4.86
CA ASN A 118 -10.29 -41.62 -5.91
C ASN A 118 -10.66 -40.80 -7.17
N GLY A 119 -9.77 -39.90 -7.59
CA GLY A 119 -9.97 -39.03 -8.76
C GLY A 119 -10.89 -37.84 -8.56
N LYS A 120 -11.55 -37.70 -7.41
CA LYS A 120 -12.44 -36.56 -7.08
C LYS A 120 -11.71 -35.51 -6.25
N LEU A 121 -11.94 -34.24 -6.57
CA LEU A 121 -11.40 -33.12 -5.82
C LEU A 121 -12.07 -33.04 -4.43
N VAL A 122 -11.25 -33.10 -3.37
CA VAL A 122 -11.69 -33.01 -1.98
C VAL A 122 -11.66 -31.57 -1.48
N GLY A 123 -10.62 -30.85 -1.85
CA GLY A 123 -10.37 -29.47 -1.43
C GLY A 123 -8.95 -29.04 -1.73
N ALA A 124 -8.50 -27.98 -1.07
CA ALA A 124 -7.14 -27.49 -1.23
C ALA A 124 -6.50 -27.18 0.13
N VAL A 125 -5.19 -27.40 0.20
CA VAL A 125 -4.38 -27.06 1.38
C VAL A 125 -4.52 -25.57 1.72
N SER A 126 -4.85 -25.25 2.96
CA SER A 126 -5.14 -23.86 3.36
C SER A 126 -4.79 -23.56 4.82
N TYR A 127 -4.68 -24.58 5.65
CA TYR A 127 -4.44 -24.45 7.08
C TYR A 127 -3.23 -25.27 7.51
N GLY A 128 -2.55 -24.79 8.54
CA GLY A 128 -1.47 -25.48 9.24
C GLY A 128 -1.71 -25.52 10.75
N LEU A 129 -1.07 -26.46 11.41
CA LEU A 129 -0.89 -26.42 12.86
C LEU A 129 0.39 -25.62 13.16
N PRO A 130 0.35 -24.66 14.08
CA PRO A 130 1.56 -23.97 14.53
C PRO A 130 2.42 -24.93 15.37
N SER A 131 3.28 -25.67 14.71
CA SER A 131 4.23 -26.62 15.32
C SER A 131 5.52 -26.64 14.51
N ASP A 132 6.61 -27.05 15.13
CA ASP A 132 7.93 -27.15 14.49
C ASP A 132 7.98 -28.18 13.34
N ASP A 133 7.03 -29.09 13.31
CA ASP A 133 6.85 -30.10 12.26
C ASP A 133 5.47 -29.91 11.63
N SER A 134 5.45 -29.33 10.44
CA SER A 134 4.23 -28.97 9.72
C SER A 134 3.66 -30.11 8.86
N THR A 135 3.70 -31.33 9.36
CA THR A 135 3.12 -32.52 8.66
C THR A 135 1.61 -32.60 8.79
N VAL A 136 0.99 -31.83 9.69
CA VAL A 136 -0.46 -31.82 9.88
C VAL A 136 -1.04 -30.45 9.55
N GLY A 137 -2.12 -30.46 8.76
CA GLY A 137 -2.82 -29.23 8.37
C GLY A 137 -4.28 -29.46 8.05
N GLY A 138 -4.82 -28.60 7.19
CA GLY A 138 -6.21 -28.71 6.78
C GLY A 138 -6.48 -28.18 5.39
N LEU A 139 -7.60 -28.67 4.85
CA LEU A 139 -8.11 -28.28 3.56
C LEU A 139 -9.38 -27.44 3.73
N THR A 140 -9.55 -26.48 2.84
CA THR A 140 -10.86 -25.88 2.54
C THR A 140 -11.55 -26.79 1.53
N PRO A 141 -12.82 -27.17 1.75
CA PRO A 141 -13.56 -28.07 0.84
C PRO A 141 -13.71 -27.52 -0.56
N ALA A 142 -13.72 -28.39 -1.56
CA ALA A 142 -13.75 -28.04 -2.97
C ALA A 142 -15.02 -27.29 -3.39
N GLY A 143 -16.21 -27.70 -2.92
CA GLY A 143 -17.48 -27.05 -3.28
C GLY A 143 -17.47 -25.54 -3.06
N PRO A 144 -17.29 -25.05 -1.82
CA PRO A 144 -17.21 -23.63 -1.53
C PRO A 144 -16.08 -22.88 -2.27
N MET A 145 -14.98 -23.55 -2.61
CA MET A 145 -13.94 -22.97 -3.44
C MET A 145 -14.41 -22.74 -4.88
N LEU A 146 -15.07 -23.74 -5.47
CA LEU A 146 -15.62 -23.62 -6.82
C LEU A 146 -16.74 -22.57 -6.91
N ASP A 147 -17.51 -22.38 -5.85
CA ASP A 147 -18.51 -21.30 -5.78
C ASP A 147 -17.90 -19.91 -6.01
N VAL A 148 -16.60 -19.71 -5.66
CA VAL A 148 -15.89 -18.45 -5.89
C VAL A 148 -15.77 -18.14 -7.38
N LEU A 149 -15.73 -19.13 -8.27
CA LEU A 149 -15.72 -18.92 -9.73
C LEU A 149 -17.00 -18.24 -10.23
N GLY A 150 -18.14 -18.47 -9.57
CA GLY A 150 -19.45 -17.96 -9.94
C GLY A 150 -19.77 -16.54 -9.42
N TYR A 151 -18.92 -15.92 -8.61
CA TYR A 151 -19.16 -14.55 -8.17
C TYR A 151 -19.19 -13.58 -9.36
N PRO A 152 -20.01 -12.51 -9.32
CA PRO A 152 -19.97 -11.46 -10.33
C PRO A 152 -18.56 -10.89 -10.47
N ASP A 153 -18.20 -10.46 -11.68
CA ASP A 153 -16.90 -9.80 -11.90
C ASP A 153 -16.84 -8.51 -11.08
N ALA A 154 -15.73 -8.32 -10.41
CA ALA A 154 -15.61 -7.22 -9.49
C ALA A 154 -15.41 -5.91 -10.25
N ASN A 155 -16.43 -5.06 -10.24
CA ASN A 155 -16.19 -3.63 -10.36
C ASN A 155 -15.59 -3.21 -9.02
N ALA A 156 -14.28 -2.94 -9.00
CA ALA A 156 -13.53 -2.65 -7.78
C ALA A 156 -14.28 -1.64 -6.88
N SER A 157 -14.99 -2.17 -5.89
CA SER A 157 -15.70 -1.41 -4.87
C SER A 157 -14.94 -1.61 -3.58
N LEU A 158 -14.41 -0.52 -3.05
CA LEU A 158 -13.71 -0.45 -1.78
C LEU A 158 -14.63 -0.88 -0.62
N ALA A 159 -14.79 -2.16 -0.41
CA ALA A 159 -15.43 -2.70 0.78
C ALA A 159 -14.32 -3.13 1.76
N ARG A 160 -14.14 -2.37 2.82
CA ARG A 160 -13.25 -2.74 3.91
C ARG A 160 -13.82 -3.97 4.60
N ALA A 161 -13.07 -5.06 4.58
CA ALA A 161 -13.50 -6.34 5.08
C ALA A 161 -13.75 -6.35 6.59
N ALA A 162 -14.76 -7.12 7.00
CA ALA A 162 -14.94 -7.58 8.36
C ALA A 162 -13.81 -8.56 8.73
N SER A 163 -13.49 -8.66 10.02
CA SER A 163 -12.46 -9.59 10.51
C SER A 163 -12.80 -11.04 10.15
N THR A 164 -11.88 -11.73 9.47
CA THR A 164 -11.99 -13.15 9.14
C THR A 164 -11.85 -14.05 10.36
N PRO A 165 -12.52 -15.20 10.40
CA PRO A 165 -12.15 -16.30 11.29
C PRO A 165 -10.74 -16.81 10.93
N LYS A 166 -9.74 -16.48 11.73
CA LYS A 166 -8.33 -16.85 11.44
C LYS A 166 -7.93 -18.19 12.05
N ARG A 167 -8.83 -18.83 12.80
CA ARG A 167 -8.53 -20.03 13.59
C ARG A 167 -9.70 -21.00 13.57
N VAL A 168 -9.39 -22.28 13.40
CA VAL A 168 -10.31 -23.41 13.52
C VAL A 168 -10.06 -24.08 14.88
N GLN A 169 -11.07 -24.17 15.72
CA GLN A 169 -10.98 -24.84 17.02
C GLN A 169 -11.04 -26.34 16.84
N LEU A 170 -9.98 -27.06 17.19
CA LEU A 170 -9.88 -28.51 17.02
C LEU A 170 -10.58 -29.26 18.14
N THR A 171 -11.36 -30.29 17.79
CA THR A 171 -11.95 -31.20 18.76
C THR A 171 -10.87 -32.10 19.39
N PRO A 172 -11.10 -32.64 20.60
CA PRO A 172 -10.17 -33.62 21.23
C PRO A 172 -9.84 -34.81 20.31
N ARG A 173 -10.85 -35.28 19.52
CA ARG A 173 -10.68 -36.37 18.56
C ARG A 173 -9.68 -36.00 17.45
N LEU A 174 -9.82 -34.82 16.85
CA LEU A 174 -8.90 -34.34 15.80
C LEU A 174 -7.49 -34.08 16.36
N ARG A 175 -7.38 -33.56 17.57
CA ARG A 175 -6.08 -33.41 18.24
C ARG A 175 -5.38 -34.76 18.50
N MET A 176 -6.12 -35.78 18.91
CA MET A 176 -5.57 -37.12 19.04
C MET A 176 -5.15 -37.71 17.69
N ALA A 177 -5.91 -37.48 16.62
CA ALA A 177 -5.54 -37.90 15.27
C ALA A 177 -4.26 -37.20 14.81
N ALA A 178 -4.14 -35.89 15.04
CA ALA A 178 -2.93 -35.12 14.75
C ALA A 178 -1.71 -35.63 15.52
N ALA A 179 -1.86 -35.89 16.82
CA ALA A 179 -0.78 -36.45 17.65
C ALA A 179 -0.27 -37.79 17.10
N ARG A 180 -1.17 -38.64 16.67
CA ARG A 180 -0.80 -39.95 16.07
C ARG A 180 -0.09 -39.78 14.71
N ALA A 181 -0.60 -38.89 13.87
CA ALA A 181 -0.05 -38.65 12.52
C ALA A 181 1.33 -38.00 12.58
N SER A 182 1.55 -37.05 13.49
CA SER A 182 2.84 -36.34 13.65
C SER A 182 3.83 -37.06 14.58
N GLY A 183 3.38 -38.09 15.32
CA GLY A 183 4.21 -38.70 16.39
C GLY A 183 4.42 -37.80 17.60
N ALA A 184 3.80 -36.63 17.66
CA ALA A 184 3.97 -35.67 18.73
C ALA A 184 3.13 -36.04 19.98
N PRO A 185 3.60 -35.73 21.23
CA PRO A 185 2.77 -35.85 22.41
C PRO A 185 1.48 -35.01 22.29
N LEU A 186 0.32 -35.56 22.69
CA LEU A 186 -0.96 -34.85 22.63
C LEU A 186 -0.94 -33.48 23.32
N ALA A 187 -0.14 -33.35 24.38
CA ALA A 187 0.00 -32.09 25.11
C ALA A 187 0.63 -30.96 24.27
N THR A 188 1.46 -31.30 23.28
CA THR A 188 2.14 -30.33 22.39
C THR A 188 1.32 -30.00 21.14
N VAL A 189 0.29 -30.82 20.84
CA VAL A 189 -0.59 -30.53 19.69
C VAL A 189 -1.45 -29.31 19.97
N PRO A 190 -1.38 -28.26 19.11
CA PRO A 190 -2.17 -27.04 19.28
C PRO A 190 -3.67 -27.30 19.38
N GLN A 191 -4.38 -26.42 20.08
CA GLN A 191 -5.84 -26.48 20.18
C GLN A 191 -6.53 -25.92 18.94
N THR A 192 -5.80 -25.16 18.14
CA THR A 192 -6.35 -24.47 16.95
C THR A 192 -5.45 -24.69 15.75
N ALA A 193 -6.08 -24.90 14.58
CA ALA A 193 -5.43 -24.72 13.29
C ALA A 193 -5.56 -23.24 12.85
N ARG A 194 -4.64 -22.76 12.02
CA ARG A 194 -4.64 -21.39 11.47
C ARG A 194 -4.50 -21.47 9.95
N HIS A 195 -4.96 -20.43 9.27
CA HIS A 195 -4.55 -20.24 7.87
C HIS A 195 -3.03 -20.36 7.77
N LEU A 196 -2.56 -20.97 6.70
CA LEU A 196 -1.13 -20.89 6.39
C LEU A 196 -0.73 -19.42 6.26
N PRO A 197 0.44 -19.03 6.76
CA PRO A 197 0.95 -17.70 6.52
C PRO A 197 1.16 -17.49 5.01
N VAL A 198 1.00 -16.25 4.56
CA VAL A 198 1.30 -15.90 3.17
C VAL A 198 2.81 -15.96 2.97
N ALA A 199 3.28 -16.75 1.99
CA ALA A 199 4.65 -16.66 1.52
C ALA A 199 4.78 -15.37 0.70
N LEU A 200 5.42 -14.34 1.26
CA LEU A 200 5.44 -12.98 0.70
C LEU A 200 6.80 -12.65 0.09
N ALA A 201 6.81 -12.58 -1.23
CA ALA A 201 7.96 -12.18 -2.03
C ALA A 201 8.10 -10.66 -2.01
N VAL A 202 9.27 -10.15 -1.61
CA VAL A 202 9.56 -8.71 -1.51
C VAL A 202 10.92 -8.41 -2.11
N SER A 203 11.01 -7.35 -2.95
CA SER A 203 12.27 -6.78 -3.43
C SER A 203 12.37 -5.30 -3.03
N GLY A 204 13.51 -4.68 -3.28
CA GLY A 204 13.70 -3.23 -3.16
C GLY A 204 13.86 -2.69 -1.74
N LEU A 205 13.91 -3.53 -0.72
CA LEU A 205 14.12 -3.13 0.67
C LEU A 205 15.40 -3.74 1.24
N ASP A 206 16.12 -3.00 2.05
CA ASP A 206 17.19 -3.50 2.91
C ASP A 206 16.64 -4.27 4.12
N ASP A 207 17.48 -4.79 5.01
CA ASP A 207 17.03 -5.54 6.21
C ASP A 207 16.19 -4.69 7.15
N ARG A 208 16.47 -3.41 7.21
CA ARG A 208 15.73 -2.44 8.01
C ARG A 208 14.34 -2.16 7.44
N GLY A 209 14.26 -1.98 6.12
CA GLY A 209 12.99 -1.84 5.39
C GLY A 209 12.14 -3.10 5.52
N MET A 210 12.74 -4.30 5.39
CA MET A 210 12.06 -5.58 5.63
C MET A 210 11.50 -5.69 7.04
N SER A 211 12.30 -5.39 8.07
CA SER A 211 11.83 -5.43 9.47
C SER A 211 10.69 -4.43 9.74
N ARG A 212 10.71 -3.27 9.10
CA ARG A 212 9.60 -2.30 9.17
C ARG A 212 8.34 -2.83 8.50
N LEU A 213 8.47 -3.43 7.32
CA LEU A 213 7.38 -4.08 6.61
C LEU A 213 6.73 -5.15 7.47
N GLU A 214 7.51 -6.07 8.02
CA GLU A 214 7.04 -7.13 8.94
C GLU A 214 6.30 -6.55 10.14
N GLY A 215 6.84 -5.48 10.74
CA GLY A 215 6.18 -4.77 11.83
C GLY A 215 4.83 -4.16 11.44
N VAL A 216 4.68 -3.68 10.21
CA VAL A 216 3.38 -3.17 9.69
C VAL A 216 2.41 -4.32 9.46
N LEU A 217 2.84 -5.39 8.82
CA LEU A 217 2.02 -6.59 8.58
C LEU A 217 1.49 -7.17 9.90
N ALA A 218 2.36 -7.34 10.89
CA ALA A 218 1.99 -7.85 12.22
C ALA A 218 0.95 -6.96 12.92
N ARG A 219 1.11 -5.63 12.89
CA ARG A 219 0.13 -4.68 13.48
C ARG A 219 -1.23 -4.75 12.80
N ASN A 220 -1.26 -5.00 11.50
CA ASN A 220 -2.52 -5.18 10.75
C ASN A 220 -3.04 -6.63 10.82
N GLY A 221 -2.37 -7.50 11.57
CA GLY A 221 -2.76 -8.89 11.76
C GLY A 221 -2.63 -9.75 10.51
N ILE A 222 -1.81 -9.35 9.54
CA ILE A 222 -1.47 -10.14 8.35
C ILE A 222 -0.38 -11.13 8.77
N GLN A 223 -0.66 -12.43 8.62
CA GLN A 223 0.30 -13.49 8.89
C GLN A 223 1.05 -13.80 7.58
N ALA A 224 2.29 -13.37 7.51
CA ALA A 224 3.15 -13.61 6.35
C ALA A 224 4.52 -14.10 6.80
N VAL A 225 5.14 -14.93 5.96
CA VAL A 225 6.58 -15.22 5.99
C VAL A 225 7.17 -14.45 4.83
N THR A 226 7.89 -13.38 5.14
CA THR A 226 8.53 -12.53 4.14
C THR A 226 9.85 -13.13 3.69
N PHE A 227 10.15 -13.01 2.41
CA PHE A 227 11.44 -13.41 1.87
C PHE A 227 11.88 -12.45 0.76
N ARG A 228 13.20 -12.37 0.54
CA ARG A 228 13.75 -11.56 -0.55
C ARG A 228 13.57 -12.27 -1.88
N ALA A 229 12.91 -11.60 -2.82
CA ALA A 229 12.77 -12.03 -4.20
C ALA A 229 13.57 -11.13 -5.14
N GLY A 230 13.74 -11.56 -6.39
CA GLY A 230 14.21 -10.69 -7.44
C GLY A 230 13.20 -9.57 -7.74
N SER A 231 13.71 -8.40 -8.14
CA SER A 231 12.88 -7.34 -8.71
C SER A 231 12.24 -7.84 -10.01
N ALA A 232 10.95 -7.62 -10.17
CA ALA A 232 10.19 -8.08 -11.35
C ALA A 232 9.67 -6.86 -12.12
N ALA A 233 10.14 -6.67 -13.36
CA ALA A 233 9.52 -5.69 -14.26
C ALA A 233 8.08 -6.08 -14.61
N VAL A 234 7.24 -5.09 -14.92
CA VAL A 234 5.92 -5.37 -15.49
C VAL A 234 6.10 -6.03 -16.85
N PRO A 235 5.55 -7.24 -17.07
CA PRO A 235 5.62 -7.86 -18.38
C PRO A 235 4.85 -7.06 -19.44
N ASP A 236 5.39 -6.97 -20.65
CA ASP A 236 4.78 -6.25 -21.77
C ASP A 236 3.49 -6.91 -22.30
N THR A 237 3.27 -8.18 -21.97
CA THR A 237 2.14 -8.98 -22.44
C THR A 237 1.43 -9.68 -21.31
N VAL A 238 0.12 -9.83 -21.46
CA VAL A 238 -0.74 -10.61 -20.55
C VAL A 238 -1.12 -11.91 -21.25
N SER A 239 -0.80 -13.04 -20.62
CA SER A 239 -1.19 -14.36 -21.14
C SER A 239 -2.70 -14.54 -21.02
N SER A 240 -3.34 -15.01 -22.08
CA SER A 240 -4.75 -15.37 -22.08
C SER A 240 -5.04 -16.77 -21.51
N GLN A 241 -3.99 -17.52 -21.15
CA GLN A 241 -4.14 -18.86 -20.60
C GLN A 241 -4.15 -18.79 -19.07
N PRO A 242 -5.09 -19.45 -18.38
CA PRO A 242 -5.07 -19.58 -16.93
C PRO A 242 -3.89 -20.46 -16.49
N LEU A 243 -3.49 -20.28 -15.25
CA LEU A 243 -2.48 -21.13 -14.63
C LEU A 243 -3.09 -22.49 -14.28
N GLU A 244 -2.46 -23.57 -14.70
CA GLU A 244 -2.93 -24.93 -14.50
C GLU A 244 -3.04 -25.32 -13.01
N ARG A 245 -3.85 -26.32 -12.70
CA ARG A 245 -3.97 -26.89 -11.35
C ARG A 245 -2.60 -27.32 -10.81
N GLY A 246 -2.35 -27.01 -9.56
CA GLY A 246 -1.08 -27.33 -8.88
C GLY A 246 0.07 -26.38 -9.21
N SER A 247 -0.06 -25.50 -10.23
CA SER A 247 0.93 -24.49 -10.56
C SER A 247 1.06 -23.45 -9.44
N SER A 248 2.26 -22.97 -9.20
CA SER A 248 2.47 -21.83 -8.33
C SER A 248 2.13 -20.53 -9.04
N PHE A 249 1.46 -19.63 -8.33
CA PHE A 249 1.12 -18.31 -8.84
C PHE A 249 1.46 -17.22 -7.83
N ALA A 250 1.50 -15.99 -8.30
CA ALA A 250 1.69 -14.79 -7.52
C ALA A 250 0.45 -13.89 -7.60
N ALA A 251 -0.10 -13.50 -6.46
CA ALA A 251 -1.02 -12.38 -6.33
C ALA A 251 -0.18 -11.14 -6.02
N ALA A 252 0.15 -10.36 -7.06
CA ALA A 252 1.10 -9.27 -6.96
C ALA A 252 0.38 -7.92 -6.78
N ALA A 253 0.73 -7.20 -5.70
CA ALA A 253 0.29 -5.83 -5.50
C ALA A 253 1.23 -4.83 -6.18
N SER A 254 2.50 -5.19 -6.45
CA SER A 254 3.41 -4.32 -7.20
C SER A 254 4.49 -5.08 -7.97
N TYR A 255 5.00 -4.39 -8.99
CA TYR A 255 6.16 -4.72 -9.82
C TYR A 255 7.14 -3.56 -9.81
N GLY A 256 8.35 -3.79 -10.27
CA GLY A 256 9.39 -2.78 -10.39
C GLY A 256 10.41 -2.86 -9.27
N ASP A 257 10.95 -1.71 -8.87
CA ASP A 257 11.97 -1.65 -7.82
C ASP A 257 11.45 -2.25 -6.51
N LEU A 258 10.23 -1.94 -6.13
CA LEU A 258 9.53 -2.60 -5.04
C LEU A 258 8.55 -3.64 -5.61
N THR A 259 8.89 -4.92 -5.54
CA THR A 259 7.97 -6.03 -5.80
C THR A 259 7.35 -6.47 -4.49
N TYR A 260 6.02 -6.67 -4.48
CA TYR A 260 5.26 -7.16 -3.33
C TYR A 260 4.21 -8.15 -3.81
N ALA A 261 4.39 -9.43 -3.53
CA ALA A 261 3.50 -10.48 -4.04
C ALA A 261 3.35 -11.66 -3.09
N GLY A 262 2.11 -12.08 -2.87
CA GLY A 262 1.81 -13.32 -2.17
C GLY A 262 1.92 -14.52 -3.11
N ILE A 263 2.64 -15.56 -2.69
CA ILE A 263 2.84 -16.80 -3.44
C ILE A 263 1.84 -17.86 -2.97
N GLY A 264 1.17 -18.50 -3.92
CA GLY A 264 0.21 -19.56 -3.66
C GLY A 264 0.22 -20.64 -4.74
N THR A 265 -0.81 -21.48 -4.71
CA THR A 265 -0.99 -22.60 -5.65
C THR A 265 -2.40 -22.56 -6.24
N THR A 266 -2.52 -22.81 -7.55
CA THR A 266 -3.79 -22.90 -8.27
C THR A 266 -4.50 -24.20 -7.92
N THR A 267 -5.77 -24.11 -7.52
CA THR A 267 -6.59 -25.30 -7.21
C THR A 267 -7.26 -25.85 -8.45
N VAL A 268 -7.99 -25.00 -9.17
CA VAL A 268 -8.71 -25.36 -10.39
C VAL A 268 -8.61 -24.22 -11.38
N ALA A 269 -8.40 -24.54 -12.65
CA ALA A 269 -8.54 -23.63 -13.79
C ALA A 269 -9.74 -24.04 -14.65
N CYS A 270 -10.49 -23.06 -15.15
CA CYS A 270 -11.75 -23.27 -15.87
C CYS A 270 -12.00 -22.13 -16.86
N GLY A 271 -11.84 -22.39 -18.14
CA GLY A 271 -11.90 -21.36 -19.16
C GLY A 271 -10.81 -20.30 -18.94
N ASP A 272 -11.22 -19.06 -18.79
CA ASP A 272 -10.34 -17.93 -18.44
C ASP A 272 -10.18 -17.71 -16.93
N ARG A 273 -10.86 -18.49 -16.09
CA ARG A 273 -10.92 -18.32 -14.64
C ARG A 273 -10.15 -19.39 -13.90
N MET A 274 -9.66 -19.03 -12.74
CA MET A 274 -9.07 -19.97 -11.79
C MET A 274 -9.50 -19.66 -10.36
N VAL A 275 -9.54 -20.69 -9.52
CA VAL A 275 -9.64 -20.55 -8.07
C VAL A 275 -8.38 -21.09 -7.41
N ALA A 276 -7.94 -20.42 -6.36
CA ALA A 276 -6.67 -20.69 -5.73
C ALA A 276 -6.69 -20.36 -4.23
N TRP A 277 -5.63 -20.73 -3.53
CA TRP A 277 -5.29 -20.37 -2.16
C TRP A 277 -6.10 -21.04 -1.05
N GLY A 278 -7.38 -21.29 -1.24
CA GLY A 278 -8.25 -21.98 -0.26
C GLY A 278 -8.55 -21.17 1.02
N HIS A 279 -8.02 -19.99 1.17
CA HIS A 279 -8.30 -19.03 2.24
C HIS A 279 -8.12 -17.60 1.72
N PRO A 280 -8.59 -16.56 2.43
CA PRO A 280 -8.40 -15.19 1.97
C PRO A 280 -6.93 -14.74 2.06
N PHE A 281 -6.57 -13.80 1.22
CA PHE A 281 -5.35 -12.99 1.36
C PHE A 281 -5.56 -11.91 2.44
N GLU A 282 -6.49 -10.98 2.20
CA GLU A 282 -6.91 -9.94 3.15
C GLU A 282 -8.42 -9.93 3.42
N PHE A 283 -9.18 -10.77 2.72
CA PHE A 283 -10.64 -10.85 2.78
C PHE A 283 -11.34 -9.57 2.33
N THR A 284 -10.83 -8.93 1.30
CA THR A 284 -11.36 -7.66 0.79
C THR A 284 -12.66 -7.82 -0.01
N GLY A 285 -13.01 -9.04 -0.39
CA GLY A 285 -14.13 -9.30 -1.29
C GLY A 285 -13.71 -9.06 -2.74
N ALA A 286 -14.21 -8.01 -3.37
CA ALA A 286 -13.68 -7.54 -4.64
C ALA A 286 -12.28 -6.95 -4.44
N THR A 287 -11.35 -7.26 -5.34
CA THR A 287 -9.96 -6.79 -5.29
C THR A 287 -9.43 -6.54 -6.71
N SER A 288 -8.19 -6.10 -6.83
CA SER A 288 -7.53 -5.88 -8.12
C SER A 288 -6.02 -6.07 -7.93
N LEU A 289 -5.59 -7.34 -7.82
CA LEU A 289 -4.17 -7.67 -7.80
C LEU A 289 -3.77 -8.23 -9.16
N ALA A 290 -2.51 -8.09 -9.54
CA ALA A 290 -2.02 -8.73 -10.75
C ALA A 290 -1.87 -10.24 -10.50
N LEU A 291 -2.38 -11.04 -11.44
CA LEU A 291 -2.22 -12.49 -11.46
C LEU A 291 -0.98 -12.83 -12.27
N GLY A 292 0.09 -13.26 -11.62
CA GLY A 292 1.33 -13.69 -12.25
C GLY A 292 1.62 -15.18 -12.04
N ALA A 293 2.43 -15.77 -12.92
CA ALA A 293 3.08 -17.04 -12.61
C ALA A 293 4.11 -16.84 -11.50
N ALA A 294 4.47 -17.92 -10.80
CA ALA A 294 5.54 -17.89 -9.81
C ALA A 294 6.55 -19.00 -10.09
N ASP A 295 7.80 -18.60 -10.28
CA ASP A 295 8.94 -19.50 -10.50
C ASP A 295 9.54 -19.89 -9.15
N VAL A 296 9.24 -21.09 -8.68
CA VAL A 296 9.68 -21.57 -7.37
C VAL A 296 11.18 -21.88 -7.39
N VAL A 297 11.96 -21.18 -6.58
CA VAL A 297 13.39 -21.43 -6.42
C VAL A 297 13.63 -22.65 -5.54
N THR A 298 12.93 -22.72 -4.41
CA THR A 298 13.01 -23.81 -3.43
C THR A 298 11.90 -23.70 -2.39
N VAL A 299 11.76 -24.75 -1.59
CA VAL A 299 10.99 -24.74 -0.34
C VAL A 299 11.96 -24.77 0.84
N VAL A 300 12.00 -23.67 1.59
CA VAL A 300 12.76 -23.61 2.85
C VAL A 300 11.99 -24.39 3.91
N ARG A 301 12.65 -25.34 4.54
CA ARG A 301 12.09 -26.18 5.61
C ARG A 301 12.54 -25.70 6.97
N GLY A 302 11.65 -25.73 7.95
CA GLY A 302 11.93 -25.31 9.33
C GLY A 302 10.64 -25.01 10.09
N GLN A 303 10.73 -24.26 11.18
CA GLN A 303 9.59 -23.88 12.02
C GLN A 303 8.50 -23.16 11.21
N ASP A 304 8.90 -22.27 10.31
CA ASP A 304 8.01 -21.59 9.36
C ASP A 304 8.45 -21.96 7.93
N SER A 305 8.07 -23.16 7.49
CA SER A 305 8.37 -23.62 6.12
C SER A 305 7.68 -22.76 5.09
N TYR A 306 8.37 -22.37 4.00
CA TYR A 306 7.80 -21.51 2.95
C TYR A 306 8.45 -21.74 1.58
N LYS A 307 7.69 -21.47 0.52
CA LYS A 307 8.19 -21.38 -0.84
C LYS A 307 8.91 -20.05 -1.05
N VAL A 308 10.12 -20.12 -1.60
CA VAL A 308 10.83 -18.98 -2.20
C VAL A 308 10.57 -19.01 -3.69
N ALA A 309 10.02 -17.94 -4.23
CA ALA A 309 9.71 -17.85 -5.65
C ALA A 309 9.93 -16.43 -6.18
N ASN A 310 10.24 -16.32 -7.47
CA ASN A 310 10.24 -15.07 -8.20
C ASN A 310 8.94 -14.92 -9.01
N LEU A 311 8.55 -13.69 -9.27
CA LEU A 311 7.42 -13.41 -10.16
C LEU A 311 7.83 -13.73 -11.60
N GLY A 312 6.93 -14.40 -12.31
CA GLY A 312 7.05 -14.75 -13.73
C GLY A 312 6.09 -13.94 -14.60
N GLU A 313 5.57 -14.58 -15.62
CA GLU A 313 4.67 -13.98 -16.61
C GLU A 313 3.38 -13.46 -15.98
N LEU A 314 2.86 -12.35 -16.53
CA LEU A 314 1.56 -11.81 -16.17
C LEU A 314 0.45 -12.57 -16.91
N HIS A 315 -0.50 -13.11 -16.17
CA HIS A 315 -1.63 -13.87 -16.70
C HIS A 315 -2.96 -13.10 -16.63
N GLY A 316 -3.08 -12.07 -15.79
CA GLY A 316 -4.34 -11.35 -15.66
C GLY A 316 -4.50 -10.63 -14.32
N VAL A 317 -5.70 -10.75 -13.77
CA VAL A 317 -6.06 -10.13 -12.50
C VAL A 317 -6.57 -11.16 -11.49
N VAL A 318 -6.30 -10.93 -10.21
CA VAL A 318 -7.04 -11.53 -9.10
C VAL A 318 -8.13 -10.54 -8.73
N ASP A 319 -9.39 -10.88 -8.95
CA ASP A 319 -10.52 -9.96 -8.79
C ASP A 319 -11.42 -10.28 -7.60
N GLN A 320 -11.27 -11.46 -7.00
CA GLN A 320 -12.01 -11.85 -5.80
C GLN A 320 -11.07 -12.40 -4.73
N ASP A 321 -11.23 -11.89 -3.50
CA ASP A 321 -10.56 -12.34 -2.29
C ASP A 321 -11.62 -12.73 -1.26
N ARG A 322 -11.96 -14.03 -1.23
CA ARG A 322 -13.09 -14.57 -0.50
C ARG A 322 -12.65 -15.55 0.59
N LEU A 323 -13.59 -15.91 1.47
CA LEU A 323 -13.31 -16.81 2.60
C LEU A 323 -12.74 -18.16 2.16
N ALA A 324 -13.23 -18.69 1.04
CA ALA A 324 -12.81 -20.00 0.51
C ALA A 324 -11.68 -19.91 -0.54
N GLY A 325 -11.14 -18.73 -0.84
CA GLY A 325 -10.03 -18.59 -1.78
C GLY A 325 -10.07 -17.34 -2.64
N LEU A 326 -9.12 -17.26 -3.55
CA LEU A 326 -8.98 -16.19 -4.54
C LEU A 326 -9.50 -16.65 -5.91
N ARG A 327 -10.11 -15.72 -6.66
CA ARG A 327 -10.39 -15.93 -8.09
C ARG A 327 -9.45 -15.09 -8.94
N GLY A 328 -8.82 -15.75 -9.91
CA GLY A 328 -8.06 -15.11 -10.98
C GLY A 328 -8.83 -15.15 -12.30
N ILE A 329 -8.64 -14.14 -13.15
CA ILE A 329 -9.15 -14.07 -14.52
C ILE A 329 -7.96 -13.82 -15.45
N ALA A 330 -7.71 -14.76 -16.37
CA ALA A 330 -6.64 -14.66 -17.35
C ALA A 330 -7.01 -13.71 -18.51
N GLY A 331 -6.01 -13.13 -19.16
CA GLY A 331 -6.19 -12.25 -20.31
C GLY A 331 -6.67 -10.84 -20.00
N VAL A 332 -6.96 -10.52 -18.74
CA VAL A 332 -7.37 -9.18 -18.30
C VAL A 332 -6.14 -8.38 -17.87
N THR A 333 -5.96 -7.20 -18.47
CA THR A 333 -4.87 -6.31 -18.06
C THR A 333 -5.21 -5.65 -16.71
N PRO A 334 -4.36 -5.78 -15.68
CA PRO A 334 -4.58 -5.10 -14.42
C PRO A 334 -4.47 -3.57 -14.58
N ASP A 335 -5.20 -2.86 -13.72
CA ASP A 335 -5.07 -1.40 -13.61
C ASP A 335 -3.81 -1.08 -12.79
N LEU A 336 -2.83 -0.49 -13.44
CA LEU A 336 -1.49 -0.31 -12.90
C LEU A 336 -1.18 1.17 -12.65
N VAL A 337 -0.87 1.53 -11.41
CA VAL A 337 -0.50 2.89 -11.00
C VAL A 337 1.03 3.00 -10.93
N PRO A 338 1.67 3.77 -11.82
CA PRO A 338 3.09 4.04 -11.74
C PRO A 338 3.40 4.99 -10.59
N VAL A 339 4.43 4.66 -9.83
CA VAL A 339 5.03 5.48 -8.77
C VAL A 339 6.49 5.67 -9.11
N THR A 340 6.88 6.89 -9.47
CA THR A 340 8.25 7.25 -9.82
C THR A 340 8.87 8.05 -8.69
N ALA A 341 10.05 7.66 -8.22
CA ALA A 341 10.80 8.40 -7.23
C ALA A 341 12.18 8.79 -7.78
N THR A 342 12.50 10.09 -7.73
CA THR A 342 13.85 10.59 -7.97
C THR A 342 14.42 11.08 -6.65
N VAL A 343 15.42 10.37 -6.14
CA VAL A 343 16.07 10.63 -4.86
C VAL A 343 17.50 11.08 -5.08
N THR A 344 17.89 12.20 -4.48
CA THR A 344 19.24 12.77 -4.58
C THR A 344 19.85 12.91 -3.18
N ASN A 345 21.04 12.38 -2.99
CA ASN A 345 21.91 12.70 -1.87
C ASN A 345 22.74 13.93 -2.25
N ALA A 346 22.43 15.07 -1.64
CA ALA A 346 23.07 16.34 -1.98
C ALA A 346 24.55 16.43 -1.50
N ASP A 347 24.94 15.62 -0.50
CA ASP A 347 26.31 15.61 0.02
C ASP A 347 27.27 14.80 -0.86
N LEU A 348 26.75 13.77 -1.54
CA LEU A 348 27.52 12.85 -2.39
C LEU A 348 27.26 13.05 -3.89
N GLU A 349 26.37 14.00 -4.25
CA GLU A 349 25.92 14.24 -5.64
C GLU A 349 25.41 12.95 -6.35
N ARG A 350 24.82 12.04 -5.56
CA ARG A 350 24.33 10.75 -6.03
C ARG A 350 22.82 10.82 -6.21
N THR A 351 22.35 10.49 -7.41
CA THR A 351 20.91 10.45 -7.75
C THR A 351 20.50 9.07 -8.22
N ARG A 352 19.32 8.63 -7.78
CA ARG A 352 18.63 7.43 -8.27
C ARG A 352 17.23 7.83 -8.71
N THR A 353 16.79 7.26 -9.83
CA THR A 353 15.37 7.27 -10.22
C THR A 353 14.87 5.83 -10.20
N GLY A 354 13.85 5.58 -9.42
CA GLY A 354 13.19 4.30 -9.25
C GLY A 354 11.76 4.33 -9.82
N LEU A 355 11.27 3.16 -10.24
CA LEU A 355 9.89 2.95 -10.69
C LEU A 355 9.29 1.72 -10.02
N THR A 356 8.15 1.90 -9.40
CA THR A 356 7.28 0.83 -8.94
C THR A 356 5.90 1.00 -9.54
N THR A 357 5.30 -0.08 -10.02
CA THR A 357 3.96 -0.08 -10.59
C THR A 357 3.04 -0.89 -9.70
N ILE A 358 1.95 -0.28 -9.21
CA ILE A 358 1.07 -0.84 -8.18
C ILE A 358 -0.25 -1.27 -8.82
N ALA A 359 -0.66 -2.52 -8.60
CA ALA A 359 -1.82 -3.14 -9.24
C ALA A 359 -3.16 -2.93 -8.51
N SER A 360 -3.17 -2.21 -7.39
CA SER A 360 -4.40 -1.96 -6.63
C SER A 360 -4.36 -0.61 -5.94
N GLN A 361 -5.44 0.16 -6.07
CA GLN A 361 -5.60 1.47 -5.42
C GLN A 361 -5.39 1.40 -3.90
N ASP A 362 -5.83 0.32 -3.26
CA ASP A 362 -5.72 0.14 -1.80
C ASP A 362 -4.26 0.04 -1.33
N TYR A 363 -3.37 -0.43 -2.19
CA TYR A 363 -1.94 -0.56 -1.89
C TYR A 363 -1.11 0.69 -2.24
N VAL A 364 -1.66 1.62 -3.03
CA VAL A 364 -0.92 2.83 -3.43
C VAL A 364 -0.33 3.60 -2.23
N PRO A 365 -1.07 3.87 -1.14
CA PRO A 365 -0.51 4.59 0.00
C PRO A 365 0.68 3.88 0.65
N PHE A 366 0.54 2.58 0.82
CA PHE A 366 1.49 1.74 1.53
C PHE A 366 2.75 1.48 0.69
N LEU A 367 2.58 1.03 -0.56
CA LEU A 367 3.71 0.66 -1.40
C LEU A 367 4.47 1.88 -1.94
N SER A 368 3.81 3.02 -2.17
CA SER A 368 4.52 4.28 -2.49
C SER A 368 5.45 4.71 -1.36
N ALA A 369 5.02 4.54 -0.11
CA ALA A 369 5.85 4.87 1.05
C ALA A 369 7.07 3.95 1.18
N PHE A 370 6.91 2.64 0.95
CA PHE A 370 8.02 1.69 0.98
C PHE A 370 8.94 1.81 -0.23
N HIS A 371 8.41 2.17 -1.40
CA HIS A 371 9.22 2.49 -2.58
C HIS A 371 10.15 3.68 -2.29
N LEU A 372 9.59 4.81 -1.80
CA LEU A 372 10.40 5.97 -1.40
C LEU A 372 11.45 5.60 -0.34
N LEU A 373 11.06 4.83 0.70
CA LEU A 373 11.98 4.41 1.76
C LEU A 373 13.15 3.60 1.19
N GLY A 374 12.88 2.63 0.32
CA GLY A 374 13.92 1.80 -0.30
C GLY A 374 14.90 2.61 -1.14
N ASP A 375 14.40 3.59 -1.89
CA ASP A 375 15.21 4.47 -2.71
C ASP A 375 16.02 5.47 -1.85
N GLU A 376 15.42 6.06 -0.81
CA GLU A 376 16.11 6.94 0.14
C GLU A 376 17.20 6.18 0.90
N ASP A 377 16.93 4.98 1.42
CA ASP A 377 17.91 4.14 2.11
C ASP A 377 19.08 3.75 1.17
N THR A 378 18.78 3.43 -0.08
CA THR A 378 19.81 3.10 -1.09
C THR A 378 20.71 4.30 -1.43
N VAL A 379 20.15 5.51 -1.54
CA VAL A 379 20.87 6.71 -1.95
C VAL A 379 21.63 7.34 -0.78
N PHE A 380 21.02 7.33 0.42
CA PHE A 380 21.65 7.85 1.64
C PHE A 380 22.75 6.93 2.15
N ASP A 381 22.57 5.60 1.96
CA ASP A 381 23.56 4.54 2.22
C ASP A 381 24.11 4.57 3.66
N ARG A 382 23.30 5.00 4.61
CA ARG A 382 23.63 5.03 6.05
C ARG A 382 22.41 5.20 6.91
N LEU A 383 22.52 4.77 8.16
CA LEU A 383 21.61 5.20 9.24
C LEU A 383 22.26 6.41 9.95
N GLY A 384 21.50 7.49 10.13
CA GLY A 384 22.02 8.64 10.84
C GLY A 384 21.15 9.89 10.73
N ASP A 385 21.66 10.94 11.34
CA ASP A 385 21.02 12.26 11.32
C ASP A 385 21.08 12.90 9.93
N GLY A 386 20.09 13.71 9.64
CA GLY A 386 19.99 14.44 8.39
C GLY A 386 18.60 15.04 8.18
N GLY A 387 18.48 15.81 7.12
CA GLY A 387 17.21 16.37 6.67
C GLY A 387 16.90 15.96 5.25
N THR A 388 15.62 15.93 4.96
CA THR A 388 15.08 15.57 3.64
C THR A 388 14.10 16.65 3.20
N ASP A 389 14.26 17.10 1.97
CA ASP A 389 13.31 17.95 1.25
C ASP A 389 12.53 17.05 0.28
N LEU A 390 11.22 16.94 0.49
CA LEU A 390 10.34 16.03 -0.25
C LEU A 390 9.26 16.82 -0.96
N THR A 391 9.10 16.55 -2.25
CA THR A 391 7.92 16.93 -3.03
C THR A 391 7.29 15.67 -3.60
N PHE A 392 5.99 15.49 -3.39
CA PHE A 392 5.23 14.48 -4.11
C PHE A 392 4.04 15.10 -4.82
N THR A 393 3.79 14.59 -6.03
CA THR A 393 2.66 14.98 -6.88
C THR A 393 1.78 13.77 -7.10
N VAL A 394 0.49 13.90 -6.82
CA VAL A 394 -0.51 12.87 -7.07
C VAL A 394 -1.38 13.34 -8.22
N HIS A 395 -1.41 12.58 -9.28
CA HIS A 395 -2.34 12.76 -10.39
C HIS A 395 -3.45 11.73 -10.27
N GLY A 396 -4.67 12.14 -10.58
CA GLY A 396 -5.80 11.23 -10.50
C GLY A 396 -7.02 11.72 -11.24
N THR A 397 -8.01 10.83 -11.34
CA THR A 397 -9.27 11.04 -12.04
C THR A 397 -10.44 10.90 -11.06
N ARG A 398 -11.39 11.82 -11.16
CA ARG A 398 -12.62 11.87 -10.34
C ARG A 398 -13.70 10.95 -10.94
N ALA A 399 -14.75 10.70 -10.16
CA ALA A 399 -15.89 9.88 -10.61
C ALA A 399 -16.57 10.39 -11.89
N ASP A 400 -16.48 11.68 -12.17
CA ASP A 400 -17.04 12.33 -13.37
C ASP A 400 -16.04 12.41 -14.54
N GLY A 401 -14.87 11.79 -14.43
CA GLY A 401 -13.82 11.75 -15.43
C GLY A 401 -12.90 12.99 -15.43
N ARG A 402 -13.14 13.99 -14.58
CA ARG A 402 -12.26 15.17 -14.49
C ARG A 402 -10.95 14.83 -13.76
N PRO A 403 -9.81 15.31 -14.26
CA PRO A 403 -8.55 15.11 -13.58
C PRO A 403 -8.47 15.96 -12.30
N PHE A 404 -7.65 15.51 -11.35
CA PHE A 404 -7.19 16.31 -10.22
C PHE A 404 -5.68 16.14 -10.03
N THR A 405 -5.06 17.14 -9.42
CA THR A 405 -3.65 17.09 -9.04
C THR A 405 -3.48 17.64 -7.64
N LEU A 406 -2.72 16.93 -6.82
CA LEU A 406 -2.27 17.41 -5.51
C LEU A 406 -0.74 17.46 -5.54
N VAL A 407 -0.16 18.63 -5.22
CA VAL A 407 1.29 18.80 -5.04
C VAL A 407 1.56 19.12 -3.58
N ARG A 408 2.41 18.35 -2.94
CA ARG A 408 2.84 18.59 -1.57
C ARG A 408 4.35 18.67 -1.49
N HIS A 409 4.85 19.81 -1.01
CA HIS A 409 6.24 20.00 -0.63
C HIS A 409 6.35 20.08 0.90
N ASN A 410 7.34 19.40 1.50
CA ASN A 410 7.64 19.51 2.93
C ASN A 410 9.11 19.16 3.20
N ALA A 411 9.66 19.72 4.28
CA ALA A 411 10.99 19.41 4.78
C ALA A 411 10.91 18.56 6.04
N TYR A 412 11.83 17.63 6.20
CA TYR A 412 11.92 16.73 7.35
C TYR A 412 13.31 16.81 7.96
N TYR A 413 13.40 16.43 9.23
CA TYR A 413 14.68 16.29 9.94
C TYR A 413 14.55 15.22 11.00
N SER A 414 15.57 14.41 11.11
CA SER A 414 15.73 13.46 12.20
C SER A 414 17.19 13.50 12.70
N ASN A 415 17.37 13.33 14.00
CA ASN A 415 18.69 13.19 14.60
C ASN A 415 19.17 11.73 14.68
N PHE A 416 18.42 10.81 14.11
CA PHE A 416 18.69 9.37 14.19
C PHE A 416 18.50 8.66 12.84
N ASP A 417 17.45 8.96 12.09
CA ASP A 417 17.07 8.27 10.86
C ASP A 417 16.44 9.28 9.89
N ALA A 418 17.23 9.79 8.94
CA ALA A 418 16.81 10.87 8.06
C ALA A 418 15.74 10.46 7.05
N THR A 419 15.62 9.15 6.73
CA THR A 419 14.68 8.62 5.74
C THR A 419 13.29 8.31 6.33
N ALA A 420 13.22 7.90 7.59
CA ALA A 420 11.97 7.45 8.20
C ALA A 420 10.85 8.52 8.30
N PRO A 421 11.10 9.82 8.49
CA PRO A 421 10.03 10.80 8.64
C PRO A 421 9.25 11.13 7.35
N THR A 422 9.81 10.83 6.17
CA THR A 422 9.26 11.24 4.87
C THR A 422 8.00 10.46 4.48
N ILE A 423 7.97 9.17 4.79
CA ILE A 423 6.97 8.21 4.31
C ILE A 423 5.57 8.40 4.89
N GLY A 424 5.48 8.84 6.15
CA GLY A 424 4.19 8.87 6.86
C GLY A 424 3.21 9.90 6.31
N GLU A 425 3.67 11.11 5.98
CA GLU A 425 2.78 12.16 5.45
C GLU A 425 2.27 11.79 4.06
N MET A 426 3.12 11.29 3.18
CA MET A 426 2.73 10.87 1.83
C MET A 426 1.70 9.74 1.88
N ALA A 427 1.96 8.68 2.64
CA ALA A 427 1.01 7.58 2.83
C ALA A 427 -0.33 8.07 3.39
N GLY A 428 -0.32 8.99 4.37
CA GLY A 428 -1.52 9.58 4.95
C GLY A 428 -2.35 10.39 3.96
N TYR A 429 -1.70 11.16 3.09
CA TYR A 429 -2.36 11.95 2.03
C TYR A 429 -2.98 11.04 0.97
N LEU A 430 -2.23 10.06 0.47
CA LEU A 430 -2.72 9.09 -0.51
C LEU A 430 -3.91 8.30 0.05
N ASN A 431 -3.81 7.83 1.31
CA ASN A 431 -4.91 7.13 1.96
C ASN A 431 -6.17 8.00 2.07
N GLN A 432 -6.04 9.29 2.45
CA GLN A 432 -7.18 10.19 2.55
C GLN A 432 -7.79 10.55 1.19
N ILE A 433 -6.98 10.60 0.13
CA ILE A 433 -7.46 10.80 -1.24
C ILE A 433 -8.27 9.59 -1.68
N ILE A 434 -7.73 8.38 -1.55
CA ILE A 434 -8.36 7.15 -2.04
C ILE A 434 -9.60 6.78 -1.19
N SER A 435 -9.48 6.88 0.15
CA SER A 435 -10.54 6.50 1.09
C SER A 435 -11.47 7.66 1.46
N ASN A 436 -11.50 8.76 0.70
CA ASN A 436 -12.33 9.91 1.02
C ASN A 436 -13.83 9.57 1.00
N PRO A 437 -14.66 10.17 1.89
CA PRO A 437 -16.09 9.87 1.97
C PRO A 437 -16.95 10.71 1.01
N PHE A 438 -16.36 11.53 0.14
CA PHE A 438 -17.09 12.53 -0.64
C PHE A 438 -17.42 12.05 -2.05
N GLU A 439 -16.46 11.40 -2.71
CA GLU A 439 -16.61 10.85 -4.05
C GLU A 439 -15.59 9.74 -4.31
N LYS A 440 -15.89 8.85 -5.26
CA LYS A 440 -14.93 7.88 -5.74
C LYS A 440 -13.89 8.57 -6.61
N VAL A 441 -12.62 8.34 -6.34
CA VAL A 441 -11.50 8.83 -7.14
C VAL A 441 -10.57 7.68 -7.50
N HIS A 442 -9.80 7.88 -8.56
CA HIS A 442 -8.73 6.99 -8.99
C HIS A 442 -7.41 7.76 -8.97
N VAL A 443 -6.36 7.19 -8.40
CA VAL A 443 -5.00 7.71 -8.50
C VAL A 443 -4.37 7.11 -9.75
N ASP A 444 -3.98 7.98 -10.68
CA ASP A 444 -3.43 7.58 -11.98
C ASP A 444 -1.90 7.44 -11.94
N SER A 445 -1.22 8.30 -11.16
CA SER A 445 0.23 8.22 -10.91
C SER A 445 0.66 8.98 -9.66
N VAL A 446 1.85 8.64 -9.15
CA VAL A 446 2.52 9.38 -8.07
C VAL A 446 3.96 9.68 -8.49
N ASP A 447 4.33 10.97 -8.53
CA ASP A 447 5.69 11.40 -8.81
C ASP A 447 6.33 11.97 -7.56
N ILE A 448 7.52 11.49 -7.22
CA ILE A 448 8.22 11.80 -5.98
C ILE A 448 9.60 12.38 -6.29
N GLN A 449 9.94 13.49 -5.67
CA GLN A 449 11.27 14.08 -5.67
C GLN A 449 11.74 14.27 -4.24
N SER A 450 12.85 13.67 -3.90
CA SER A 450 13.45 13.72 -2.57
C SER A 450 14.91 14.14 -2.66
N THR A 451 15.29 15.12 -1.84
CA THR A 451 16.69 15.52 -1.66
C THR A 451 17.08 15.33 -0.21
N ILE A 452 18.03 14.44 0.05
CA ILE A 452 18.49 14.10 1.39
C ILE A 452 19.91 14.61 1.61
N SER A 453 20.18 15.17 2.80
CA SER A 453 21.50 15.66 3.18
C SER A 453 21.74 15.51 4.68
N GLN A 454 22.91 15.02 5.06
CA GLN A 454 23.38 15.05 6.45
C GLN A 454 23.76 16.46 6.92
N GLN A 455 23.97 17.41 5.99
CA GLN A 455 24.27 18.81 6.33
C GLN A 455 23.00 19.61 6.63
N ALA A 456 21.82 19.15 6.18
CA ALA A 456 20.57 19.82 6.49
C ALA A 456 20.28 19.77 8.00
N ARG A 457 20.07 20.92 8.58
CA ARG A 457 19.85 21.08 10.02
C ARG A 457 18.59 21.90 10.29
N PRO A 458 17.84 21.63 11.36
CA PRO A 458 16.69 22.41 11.72
C PRO A 458 17.10 23.76 12.31
N GLN A 459 16.13 24.66 12.36
CA GLN A 459 16.24 25.93 13.10
C GLN A 459 15.48 25.82 14.41
N THR A 460 16.09 26.30 15.49
CA THR A 460 15.49 26.28 16.82
C THR A 460 14.91 27.64 17.16
N ILE A 461 13.65 27.67 17.66
CA ILE A 461 13.08 28.88 18.27
C ILE A 461 13.79 29.11 19.59
N THR A 462 14.64 30.16 19.66
CA THR A 462 15.42 30.48 20.84
C THR A 462 14.68 31.48 21.73
N ARG A 463 13.92 32.42 21.12
CA ARG A 463 13.25 33.49 21.83
C ARG A 463 12.02 33.97 21.10
N VAL A 464 10.96 34.27 21.85
CA VAL A 464 9.73 34.89 21.33
C VAL A 464 9.40 36.12 22.15
N LEU A 465 9.29 37.27 21.48
CA LEU A 465 8.83 38.51 22.02
C LEU A 465 7.43 38.84 21.48
N SER A 466 6.60 39.49 22.30
CA SER A 466 5.26 39.87 21.88
C SER A 466 4.91 41.30 22.31
N ALA A 467 4.07 41.96 21.51
CA ALA A 467 3.52 43.28 21.77
C ALA A 467 2.07 43.39 21.31
N SER A 468 1.32 44.31 21.89
CA SER A 468 -0.06 44.65 21.50
C SER A 468 -0.28 46.17 21.69
N SER A 469 -1.44 46.67 21.28
CA SER A 469 -1.82 48.09 21.55
C SER A 469 -1.87 48.46 23.04
N LEU A 470 -2.12 47.48 23.93
CA LEU A 470 -2.13 47.66 25.38
C LEU A 470 -0.77 47.39 26.04
N ALA A 471 0.17 46.80 25.31
CA ALA A 471 1.53 46.50 25.76
C ALA A 471 2.51 46.68 24.59
N PRO A 472 2.82 47.94 24.18
CA PRO A 472 3.46 48.22 22.89
C PRO A 472 4.94 47.84 22.82
N LYS A 473 5.62 47.62 23.94
CA LYS A 473 7.04 47.20 23.94
C LYS A 473 7.14 45.68 23.68
N LEU A 474 7.92 45.29 22.70
CA LEU A 474 8.29 43.90 22.45
C LEU A 474 9.05 43.32 23.65
N LYS A 475 8.46 42.37 24.35
CA LYS A 475 9.06 41.68 25.51
C LYS A 475 8.70 40.19 25.49
N SER A 476 9.54 39.38 26.13
CA SER A 476 9.17 37.97 26.43
C SER A 476 8.09 38.00 27.52
N ARG A 477 6.95 37.32 27.24
CA ARG A 477 5.77 37.32 28.12
C ARG A 477 5.15 35.94 28.21
N SER A 478 4.52 35.64 29.33
CA SER A 478 3.62 34.50 29.52
C SER A 478 2.14 34.91 29.41
N LEU A 479 1.85 36.24 29.64
CA LEU A 479 0.52 36.83 29.50
C LEU A 479 0.64 38.16 28.74
N LEU A 480 -0.20 38.37 27.74
CA LEU A 480 -0.26 39.60 26.95
C LEU A 480 -1.70 40.15 26.95
N PRO A 481 -1.93 41.34 27.51
CA PRO A 481 -3.21 42.03 27.33
C PRO A 481 -3.32 42.55 25.89
N ALA A 482 -4.49 42.43 25.27
CA ALA A 482 -4.74 42.88 23.90
C ALA A 482 -6.19 43.32 23.71
N ARG A 483 -6.44 44.34 22.87
CA ARG A 483 -7.81 44.75 22.50
C ARG A 483 -8.38 43.76 21.49
N ARG A 484 -9.69 43.42 21.65
CA ARG A 484 -10.42 42.63 20.66
C ARG A 484 -10.39 43.32 19.30
N GLY A 485 -10.19 42.55 18.23
CA GLY A 485 -10.06 43.06 16.87
C GLY A 485 -8.70 43.73 16.55
N SER A 486 -7.84 43.98 17.55
CA SER A 486 -6.51 44.56 17.34
C SER A 486 -5.49 43.51 16.89
N LEU A 487 -4.32 43.97 16.53
CA LEU A 487 -3.18 43.16 16.13
C LEU A 487 -2.27 42.87 17.32
N VAL A 488 -1.81 41.63 17.40
CA VAL A 488 -0.68 41.21 18.24
C VAL A 488 0.51 40.99 17.34
N HIS A 489 1.62 41.65 17.67
CA HIS A 489 2.91 41.53 17.00
C HIS A 489 3.76 40.53 17.75
N VAL A 490 4.34 39.57 17.01
CA VAL A 490 5.19 38.50 17.55
C VAL A 490 6.50 38.51 16.79
N ARG A 491 7.62 38.72 17.49
CA ARG A 491 8.97 38.59 16.94
C ARG A 491 9.59 37.29 17.45
N VAL A 492 9.92 36.41 16.52
CA VAL A 492 10.50 35.10 16.80
C VAL A 492 11.95 35.10 16.36
N TYR A 493 12.83 34.66 17.22
CA TYR A 493 14.24 34.49 16.91
C TYR A 493 14.50 33.02 16.62
N LEU A 494 15.07 32.76 15.44
CA LEU A 494 15.46 31.46 14.98
C LEU A 494 16.99 31.36 14.92
N ARG A 495 17.53 30.23 15.37
CA ARG A 495 18.95 29.93 15.26
C ARG A 495 19.10 28.60 14.51
N PRO A 496 19.82 28.59 13.37
CA PRO A 496 20.18 27.33 12.70
C PRO A 496 21.01 26.45 13.65
N GLN A 497 20.66 25.17 13.74
CA GLN A 497 21.53 24.22 14.40
C GLN A 497 22.77 23.97 13.54
N VAL A 498 23.87 23.68 14.18
CA VAL A 498 25.16 23.36 13.53
C VAL A 498 25.64 22.02 14.01
N ALA A 499 26.54 21.38 13.24
CA ALA A 499 27.14 20.13 13.63
C ALA A 499 27.93 20.27 14.95
N LEU A 500 28.09 19.17 15.66
CA LEU A 500 28.84 19.13 16.90
C LEU A 500 30.28 19.67 16.69
N GLY A 501 30.70 20.59 17.55
CA GLY A 501 32.02 21.21 17.47
C GLY A 501 32.12 22.42 16.54
N GLN A 502 31.06 22.77 15.81
CA GLN A 502 31.04 24.00 15.00
C GLN A 502 30.58 25.21 15.80
N PRO A 503 31.03 26.44 15.48
CA PRO A 503 30.56 27.66 16.08
C PRO A 503 29.05 27.82 15.90
N GLN A 504 28.38 28.38 16.93
CA GLN A 504 26.92 28.62 16.83
C GLN A 504 26.61 29.63 15.72
N ALA A 505 25.62 29.33 14.89
CA ALA A 505 25.11 30.24 13.89
C ALA A 505 24.43 31.47 14.53
N PRO A 506 24.45 32.64 13.87
CA PRO A 506 23.76 33.83 14.34
C PRO A 506 22.23 33.63 14.32
N GLU A 507 21.56 34.31 15.27
CA GLU A 507 20.10 34.39 15.26
C GLU A 507 19.61 35.34 14.17
N HIS A 508 18.47 35.03 13.57
CA HIS A 508 17.71 35.97 12.76
C HIS A 508 16.27 36.07 13.29
N ALA A 509 15.63 37.20 13.03
CA ALA A 509 14.30 37.49 13.54
C ALA A 509 13.25 37.41 12.45
N ILE A 510 12.10 36.81 12.76
CA ILE A 510 10.91 36.77 11.92
C ILE A 510 9.77 37.47 12.67
N ASP A 511 9.13 38.42 12.01
CA ASP A 511 7.96 39.11 12.53
C ASP A 511 6.67 38.52 12.01
N LEU A 512 5.73 38.19 12.90
CA LEU A 512 4.40 37.71 12.60
C LEU A 512 3.37 38.66 13.24
N THR A 513 2.20 38.75 12.61
CA THR A 513 1.10 39.57 13.13
C THR A 513 -0.19 38.74 13.13
N VAL A 514 -0.81 38.60 14.31
CA VAL A 514 -2.04 37.83 14.51
C VAL A 514 -3.16 38.76 14.97
N ARG A 515 -4.30 38.72 14.31
CA ARG A 515 -5.48 39.52 14.71
C ARG A 515 -6.21 38.83 15.85
N VAL A 516 -6.46 39.57 16.95
CA VAL A 516 -7.29 39.07 18.06
C VAL A 516 -8.75 38.99 17.61
N PRO A 517 -9.42 37.83 17.67
CA PRO A 517 -10.85 37.76 17.39
C PRO A 517 -11.70 38.73 18.20
N ARG A 518 -12.79 39.23 17.61
CA ARG A 518 -13.69 40.18 18.29
C ARG A 518 -14.48 39.58 19.44
N ARG A 519 -14.55 38.24 19.52
CA ARG A 519 -15.22 37.49 20.60
C ARG A 519 -14.22 36.64 21.36
N GLY A 520 -14.53 36.30 22.60
CA GLY A 520 -13.64 35.61 23.53
C GLY A 520 -12.97 36.57 24.52
N ILE A 521 -12.65 36.05 25.69
CA ILE A 521 -12.06 36.82 26.80
C ILE A 521 -10.62 36.39 27.05
N LEU A 522 -10.40 35.08 27.03
CA LEU A 522 -9.08 34.49 27.23
C LEU A 522 -8.67 33.76 25.93
N GLY A 523 -7.37 33.79 25.66
CA GLY A 523 -6.81 33.12 24.52
C GLY A 523 -5.47 32.47 24.81
N VAL A 524 -5.08 31.55 23.92
CA VAL A 524 -3.78 30.91 23.90
C VAL A 524 -3.17 31.17 22.54
N LEU A 525 -2.10 31.94 22.50
CA LEU A 525 -1.26 32.16 21.33
C LEU A 525 -0.09 31.17 21.40
N THR A 526 -0.05 30.22 20.45
CA THR A 526 1.05 29.26 20.32
C THR A 526 1.91 29.67 19.14
N VAL A 527 3.20 29.84 19.36
CA VAL A 527 4.21 30.06 18.34
C VAL A 527 5.06 28.80 18.24
N THR A 528 5.08 28.17 17.08
CA THR A 528 5.78 26.89 16.87
C THR A 528 6.18 26.71 15.42
N GLY A 529 7.13 25.82 15.15
CA GLY A 529 7.29 25.22 13.82
C GLY A 529 6.07 24.42 13.44
N GLY A 530 5.81 24.24 12.16
CA GLY A 530 4.83 23.27 11.68
C GLY A 530 5.25 21.91 12.25
N ARG A 531 4.46 21.36 13.16
CA ARG A 531 4.85 20.20 13.96
C ARG A 531 5.27 19.04 13.09
N PRO A 532 6.53 18.54 13.19
CA PRO A 532 6.80 17.19 12.79
C PRO A 532 5.93 16.27 13.66
N ASN A 533 5.02 15.57 13.05
CA ASN A 533 4.34 14.50 13.75
C ASN A 533 5.38 13.37 13.90
N LEU A 534 6.09 13.34 15.03
CA LEU A 534 7.01 12.26 15.40
C LEU A 534 6.24 10.98 15.77
N GLY A 535 4.90 10.98 15.63
CA GLY A 535 4.05 9.82 15.77
C GLY A 535 4.23 8.90 14.57
N CYS A 536 4.30 7.63 14.84
CA CYS A 536 4.26 6.48 13.94
C CYS A 536 4.46 6.77 12.43
N ALA A 537 5.71 6.63 11.93
CA ALA A 537 6.05 6.81 10.52
C ALA A 537 5.22 5.92 9.57
N PHE A 538 4.62 4.85 10.09
CA PHE A 538 3.82 3.86 9.35
C PHE A 538 2.35 3.78 9.79
N CYS A 539 1.86 4.76 10.57
CA CYS A 539 0.43 4.85 10.85
C CYS A 539 -0.29 5.47 9.67
N ILE A 540 -0.96 4.63 8.90
CA ILE A 540 -1.87 5.04 7.84
C ILE A 540 -3.18 5.45 8.53
N GLY A 541 -3.39 6.75 8.74
CA GLY A 541 -4.60 7.25 9.41
C GLY A 541 -4.68 8.77 9.44
N GLU A 542 -5.72 9.29 10.11
CA GLU A 542 -5.93 10.75 10.28
C GLU A 542 -4.74 11.48 10.96
N GLU A 543 -3.87 10.75 11.65
CA GLU A 543 -2.69 11.30 12.32
C GLU A 543 -1.73 11.99 11.33
N ASN A 544 -1.61 11.46 10.11
CA ASN A 544 -0.73 12.00 9.06
C ASN A 544 -1.48 12.86 8.03
N GLY A 545 -2.80 12.87 8.05
CA GLY A 545 -3.68 13.63 7.17
C GLY A 545 -4.29 14.89 7.81
N VAL A 546 -5.57 15.12 7.51
CA VAL A 546 -6.39 16.22 8.03
C VAL A 546 -7.75 15.69 8.49
N PRO A 547 -8.37 16.29 9.54
CA PRO A 547 -9.69 15.85 9.97
C PRO A 547 -10.77 16.17 8.93
N TYR A 548 -11.69 15.23 8.72
CA TYR A 548 -12.83 15.41 7.80
C TYR A 548 -13.92 16.35 8.35
N SER A 549 -13.87 16.66 9.65
CA SER A 549 -14.88 17.52 10.28
C SER A 549 -15.01 18.88 9.58
N GLY A 550 -16.24 19.25 9.19
CA GLY A 550 -16.55 20.48 8.48
C GLY A 550 -16.22 20.47 6.98
N LEU A 551 -15.71 19.37 6.42
CA LEU A 551 -15.57 19.15 4.98
C LEU A 551 -16.88 18.61 4.41
N LYS A 552 -17.18 18.97 3.15
CA LYS A 552 -18.38 18.53 2.42
C LYS A 552 -18.08 18.04 1.01
N THR A 553 -16.87 18.26 0.51
CA THR A 553 -16.48 17.96 -0.87
C THR A 553 -15.02 17.51 -0.94
N PHE A 554 -14.69 16.80 -1.99
CA PHE A 554 -13.32 16.41 -2.29
C PHE A 554 -12.40 17.62 -2.52
N ASP A 555 -12.87 18.67 -3.20
CA ASP A 555 -12.10 19.92 -3.35
C ASP A 555 -11.80 20.58 -2.00
N GLY A 556 -12.75 20.49 -1.07
CA GLY A 556 -12.52 20.92 0.31
C GLY A 556 -11.42 20.11 1.01
N LEU A 557 -11.37 18.80 0.76
CA LEU A 557 -10.30 17.93 1.26
C LEU A 557 -8.95 18.32 0.64
N LEU A 558 -8.85 18.41 -0.68
CA LEU A 558 -7.61 18.81 -1.37
C LEU A 558 -7.11 20.17 -0.88
N SER A 559 -8.01 21.15 -0.75
CA SER A 559 -7.67 22.48 -0.23
C SER A 559 -7.12 22.43 1.20
N ARG A 560 -7.71 21.59 2.06
CA ARG A 560 -7.27 21.44 3.46
C ARG A 560 -5.93 20.72 3.57
N LEU A 561 -5.69 19.69 2.74
CA LEU A 561 -4.42 19.00 2.63
C LEU A 561 -3.31 19.97 2.20
N ASN A 562 -3.56 20.78 1.17
CA ASN A 562 -2.61 21.79 0.70
C ASN A 562 -2.35 22.91 1.74
N ALA A 563 -3.35 23.27 2.54
CA ALA A 563 -3.24 24.31 3.57
C ALA A 563 -2.54 23.84 4.84
N LYS A 564 -2.33 22.52 5.02
CA LYS A 564 -1.63 21.99 6.21
C LYS A 564 -0.24 22.61 6.34
N PRO A 565 0.13 23.18 7.51
CA PRO A 565 1.45 23.75 7.69
C PRO A 565 2.57 22.75 7.38
N ARG A 566 3.64 23.23 6.76
CA ARG A 566 4.87 22.48 6.52
C ARG A 566 5.74 22.48 7.78
N HIS A 567 6.64 21.53 7.92
CA HIS A 567 7.56 21.51 9.05
C HIS A 567 8.54 22.70 9.06
N SER A 568 8.73 23.31 7.89
CA SER A 568 9.48 24.55 7.71
C SER A 568 8.65 25.83 7.92
N ASP A 569 7.34 25.75 8.18
CA ASP A 569 6.51 26.91 8.46
C ASP A 569 6.64 27.32 9.93
N LEU A 570 6.94 28.59 10.19
CA LEU A 570 6.78 29.22 11.50
C LEU A 570 5.32 29.67 11.63
N VAL A 571 4.60 29.13 12.60
CA VAL A 571 3.17 29.38 12.79
C VAL A 571 2.93 30.06 14.14
N ALA A 572 2.20 31.17 14.12
CA ALA A 572 1.62 31.79 15.30
C ALA A 572 0.10 31.60 15.27
N GLY A 573 -0.42 30.66 16.05
CA GLY A 573 -1.83 30.32 16.14
C GLY A 573 -2.47 30.84 17.42
N LEU A 574 -3.54 31.62 17.32
CA LEU A 574 -4.32 32.12 18.45
C LEU A 574 -5.69 31.44 18.51
N ARG A 575 -5.97 30.83 19.64
CA ARG A 575 -7.28 30.27 19.97
C ARG A 575 -7.92 31.01 21.12
N MET A 576 -9.15 31.51 20.95
CA MET A 576 -9.90 32.26 21.95
C MET A 576 -11.02 31.47 22.61
N PHE A 577 -11.32 31.75 23.87
CA PHE A 577 -12.36 31.13 24.68
C PHE A 577 -13.29 32.16 25.30
N PRO A 578 -14.58 31.86 25.51
CA PRO A 578 -15.32 30.72 24.93
C PRO A 578 -15.47 30.86 23.42
N GLY A 579 -15.85 29.75 22.75
CA GLY A 579 -16.21 29.74 21.33
C GLY A 579 -15.14 29.18 20.38
N GLY A 580 -13.91 28.91 20.83
CA GLY A 580 -12.89 28.25 20.04
C GLY A 580 -12.44 29.02 18.78
N LEU A 581 -12.69 30.33 18.71
CA LEU A 581 -12.32 31.19 17.59
C LEU A 581 -10.81 31.17 17.34
N GLN A 582 -10.43 31.05 16.08
CA GLN A 582 -9.01 30.92 15.68
C GLN A 582 -8.59 32.04 14.74
N ALA A 583 -7.35 32.48 14.93
CA ALA A 583 -6.63 33.32 13.99
C ALA A 583 -5.19 32.81 13.90
N SER A 584 -4.56 32.91 12.74
CA SER A 584 -3.16 32.50 12.58
C SER A 584 -2.42 33.40 11.62
N ALA A 585 -1.10 33.40 11.78
CA ALA A 585 -0.14 33.93 10.84
C ALA A 585 0.96 32.90 10.64
N LYS A 586 1.53 32.83 9.43
CA LYS A 586 2.63 31.93 9.13
C LYS A 586 3.70 32.62 8.29
N SER A 587 4.93 32.14 8.42
CA SER A 587 6.06 32.49 7.57
C SER A 587 6.80 31.19 7.18
N SER A 588 6.95 30.92 5.91
CA SER A 588 7.65 29.74 5.42
C SER A 588 9.16 29.98 5.43
N GLN A 589 9.91 28.99 5.89
CA GLN A 589 11.36 28.97 5.94
C GLN A 589 11.88 27.83 5.05
N HIS A 590 13.21 27.74 4.89
CA HIS A 590 13.84 26.69 4.10
C HIS A 590 14.15 25.42 4.91
N ALA A 591 14.26 25.55 6.24
CA ALA A 591 14.61 24.45 7.12
C ALA A 591 13.49 24.14 8.12
N VAL A 592 13.43 22.92 8.59
CA VAL A 592 12.53 22.47 9.66
C VAL A 592 12.70 23.37 10.89
N ILE A 593 11.59 23.80 11.49
CA ILE A 593 11.60 24.63 12.69
C ILE A 593 11.21 23.77 13.89
N VAL A 594 12.06 23.78 14.92
CA VAL A 594 11.83 23.07 16.18
C VAL A 594 11.70 24.02 17.36
N GLY A 595 10.94 23.60 18.36
CA GLY A 595 10.66 24.37 19.55
C GLY A 595 9.35 25.16 19.45
N GLY A 596 9.05 25.92 20.49
CA GLY A 596 7.83 26.73 20.56
C GLY A 596 7.66 27.49 21.84
N LYS A 597 6.71 28.44 21.84
CA LYS A 597 6.31 29.25 22.99
C LYS A 597 4.80 29.42 23.02
N THR A 598 4.25 29.32 24.22
CA THR A 598 2.83 29.61 24.45
C THR A 598 2.71 30.89 25.26
N ILE A 599 1.79 31.76 24.84
CA ILE A 599 1.49 33.05 25.49
C ILE A 599 -0.02 33.11 25.73
N ARG A 600 -0.43 33.39 26.96
CA ARG A 600 -1.85 33.64 27.27
C ARG A 600 -2.24 35.04 26.80
N ILE A 601 -3.40 35.17 26.18
CA ILE A 601 -3.96 36.45 25.73
C ILE A 601 -5.14 36.78 26.62
N LEU A 602 -5.11 37.98 27.21
CA LEU A 602 -6.27 38.56 27.91
C LEU A 602 -6.88 39.61 26.99
N ALA A 603 -8.03 39.30 26.40
CA ALA A 603 -8.70 40.20 25.47
C ALA A 603 -9.68 41.15 26.19
N GLN A 604 -9.49 42.43 26.01
CA GLN A 604 -10.27 43.52 26.58
C GLN A 604 -11.09 44.27 25.51
#